data_97900f310bb3298258056f07b571be55
#
_entry.id   97900f310bb3298258056f07b571be55
#
_cell.length_a   1.000
_cell.length_b   1.000
_cell.length_c   1.000
_cell.angle_alpha   90.00
_cell.angle_beta   90.00
_cell.angle_gamma   90.00
#
_symmetry.space_group_name_H-M   'P 1'
#
loop_
_entity.id
_entity.type
_entity.pdbx_description
1 polymer ?
#
loop_
_entity_poly.entity_id
_entity_poly.type
_entity_poly.pdbx_seq_one_letter_code
_entity_poly.pdbx_strand_id
1 'polypeptide(L)'
;LKVSGSLIGGIAAGTTVTAAERTDRFIVSTGGKADLSDLTVVHEMPGIDYAVVRGDESAVKRSVKSYEADVQIELDSPDVNSEAPTLDADEYEGQPGDIYQWDKADLDIPKAHETTEGEGTRVAVIDSGVLETHPDLSGPLNLGLSRNFTDDGGDHNPVGGDDHGTHVAGIVAADNGGGLGVNGTAPKTDLVDCRVFSGDGASFADILAAVVYSANIDADVANLSLGAYPVPRQAQGQFYGKVLNSAMTYANKEGTLLVIAAGNDSADLQHDKNFISLPNEGAQAVSVASTGPIGYGLSFDLGDVNSPAESPAVYTNYGTNAVTLAAPGGDFDASLSDPVGGVPANAYDLVFNTVFSVETDEDGESEQVPGYGWKAGTSMAAPNVAGAAALVKSANPDYNANQVEAALKRAAEVPDDYGKEYYGAGYLNVVDAL
;
A
#
# COMPACT_ATOMS: atom_id res chain seq x y z
N LEU A 1 -29.48 -7.68 8.32
CA LEU A 1 -29.32 -7.06 9.63
C LEU A 1 -29.09 -5.56 9.39
N LYS A 2 -30.03 -4.73 9.82
CA LYS A 2 -29.84 -3.29 9.84
C LYS A 2 -28.80 -2.98 10.91
N VAL A 3 -27.64 -2.50 10.54
CA VAL A 3 -26.72 -1.82 11.45
C VAL A 3 -26.85 -0.33 11.20
N SER A 4 -27.89 0.26 11.82
CA SER A 4 -27.92 1.69 12.09
C SER A 4 -27.37 1.87 13.50
N GLY A 5 -26.16 2.34 13.61
CA GLY A 5 -25.53 2.65 14.88
C GLY A 5 -24.28 3.45 14.64
N SER A 6 -24.40 4.77 14.73
CA SER A 6 -23.25 5.65 14.92
C SER A 6 -22.48 5.18 16.15
N LEU A 7 -21.30 4.62 15.96
CA LEU A 7 -20.32 4.44 17.01
C LEU A 7 -19.58 5.77 17.19
N ILE A 8 -20.21 6.68 17.95
CA ILE A 8 -19.48 7.80 18.59
C ILE A 8 -18.91 7.26 19.88
N GLY A 9 -17.63 7.17 19.95
CA GLY A 9 -16.95 6.87 21.22
C GLY A 9 -15.49 6.55 21.09
N GLY A 10 -14.62 7.55 21.05
CA GLY A 10 -13.28 7.49 21.63
C GLY A 10 -12.15 6.96 20.77
N ILE A 11 -11.63 7.78 19.86
CA ILE A 11 -10.21 8.19 19.81
C ILE A 11 -9.18 7.06 19.73
N ALA A 12 -8.81 6.72 18.55
CA ALA A 12 -7.45 6.59 18.01
C ALA A 12 -7.62 6.84 16.52
N ALA A 13 -6.69 7.54 15.89
CA ALA A 13 -6.69 7.71 14.45
C ALA A 13 -6.57 6.33 13.80
N GLY A 14 -7.68 5.74 13.41
CA GLY A 14 -7.79 4.43 12.81
C GLY A 14 -8.80 4.48 11.69
N THR A 15 -8.52 3.79 10.63
CA THR A 15 -9.38 3.69 9.45
C THR A 15 -10.79 3.29 9.86
N THR A 16 -11.76 4.16 9.66
CA THR A 16 -13.15 3.86 9.95
C THR A 16 -13.79 3.17 8.77
N VAL A 17 -14.24 1.92 8.94
CA VAL A 17 -15.15 1.30 7.98
C VAL A 17 -16.51 1.93 8.14
N THR A 18 -16.87 2.86 7.27
CA THR A 18 -18.22 3.42 7.22
C THR A 18 -19.07 2.56 6.28
N ALA A 19 -20.11 1.92 6.83
CA ALA A 19 -21.15 1.36 5.98
C ALA A 19 -21.91 2.53 5.34
N ALA A 20 -21.89 2.65 4.01
CA ALA A 20 -22.64 3.67 3.30
C ALA A 20 -24.13 3.58 3.68
N GLU A 21 -24.74 4.69 4.10
CA GLU A 21 -26.15 4.73 4.53
C GLU A 21 -27.14 4.39 3.41
N ARG A 22 -26.69 4.45 2.15
CA ARG A 22 -27.40 4.01 0.95
C ARG A 22 -26.38 3.59 -0.10
N THR A 23 -26.09 2.33 -0.15
CA THR A 23 -25.37 1.81 -1.32
C THR A 23 -26.36 1.15 -2.27
N ASP A 24 -26.24 1.47 -3.54
CA ASP A 24 -26.84 0.74 -4.63
C ASP A 24 -25.86 -0.30 -5.22
N ARG A 25 -24.66 -0.42 -4.60
CA ARG A 25 -23.60 -1.33 -5.00
C ARG A 25 -23.56 -2.56 -4.09
N PHE A 26 -23.37 -3.72 -4.70
CA PHE A 26 -23.36 -5.00 -4.00
C PHE A 26 -22.27 -5.90 -4.56
N ILE A 27 -21.60 -6.62 -3.66
CA ILE A 27 -20.79 -7.76 -4.04
C ILE A 27 -21.72 -8.96 -4.08
N VAL A 28 -21.78 -9.67 -5.19
CA VAL A 28 -22.70 -10.78 -5.42
C VAL A 28 -21.94 -12.06 -5.77
N SER A 29 -22.47 -13.22 -5.29
CA SER A 29 -21.97 -14.51 -5.75
C SER A 29 -22.59 -14.85 -7.11
N THR A 30 -21.74 -15.15 -8.09
CA THR A 30 -22.13 -15.55 -9.46
C THR A 30 -22.17 -17.06 -9.62
N GLY A 31 -21.73 -17.83 -8.60
CA GLY A 31 -21.76 -19.29 -8.62
C GLY A 31 -23.19 -19.86 -8.70
N GLY A 32 -23.44 -20.77 -9.66
CA GLY A 32 -24.72 -21.43 -9.83
C GLY A 32 -25.66 -20.75 -10.84
N LYS A 33 -26.89 -20.40 -10.43
CA LYS A 33 -27.89 -19.75 -11.30
C LYS A 33 -28.05 -18.29 -10.98
N ALA A 34 -26.95 -17.49 -11.08
CA ALA A 34 -27.05 -16.05 -11.03
C ALA A 34 -27.57 -15.53 -12.37
N ASP A 35 -28.54 -14.61 -12.33
CA ASP A 35 -29.03 -13.88 -13.50
C ASP A 35 -28.85 -12.38 -13.24
N LEU A 36 -27.83 -11.81 -13.84
CA LEU A 36 -27.45 -10.40 -13.65
C LEU A 36 -28.07 -9.48 -14.72
N SER A 37 -28.98 -9.98 -15.57
CA SER A 37 -29.54 -9.22 -16.71
C SER A 37 -30.32 -7.96 -16.30
N ASP A 38 -30.88 -7.96 -15.10
CA ASP A 38 -31.63 -6.79 -14.53
C ASP A 38 -30.73 -5.87 -13.67
N LEU A 39 -29.40 -6.12 -13.62
CA LEU A 39 -28.42 -5.38 -12.83
C LEU A 39 -27.35 -4.81 -13.73
N THR A 40 -26.76 -3.70 -13.29
CA THR A 40 -25.55 -3.18 -13.97
C THR A 40 -24.32 -3.82 -13.35
N VAL A 41 -23.56 -4.58 -14.12
CA VAL A 41 -22.28 -5.12 -13.67
C VAL A 41 -21.27 -3.98 -13.68
N VAL A 42 -20.68 -3.69 -12.51
CA VAL A 42 -19.63 -2.68 -12.31
C VAL A 42 -18.28 -3.34 -12.52
N HIS A 43 -18.03 -4.46 -11.82
CA HIS A 43 -16.81 -5.25 -12.00
C HIS A 43 -17.16 -6.72 -12.18
N GLU A 44 -16.66 -7.30 -13.25
CA GLU A 44 -16.47 -8.74 -13.37
C GLU A 44 -15.18 -9.13 -12.67
N MET A 45 -15.19 -10.22 -11.91
CA MET A 45 -13.99 -10.77 -11.27
C MET A 45 -13.68 -12.17 -11.85
N PRO A 46 -13.12 -12.23 -13.08
CA PRO A 46 -12.81 -13.49 -13.74
C PRO A 46 -11.80 -14.30 -12.92
N GLY A 47 -12.13 -15.56 -12.66
CA GLY A 47 -11.30 -16.46 -11.85
C GLY A 47 -11.89 -16.75 -10.46
N ILE A 48 -12.84 -15.92 -10.00
CA ILE A 48 -13.62 -16.19 -8.80
C ILE A 48 -15.13 -16.09 -9.09
N ASP A 49 -15.95 -16.76 -8.27
CA ASP A 49 -17.40 -16.79 -8.46
C ASP A 49 -18.09 -15.57 -7.81
N TYR A 50 -17.59 -14.35 -8.10
CA TYR A 50 -18.15 -13.09 -7.59
C TYR A 50 -18.11 -11.99 -8.66
N ALA A 51 -18.98 -11.00 -8.48
CA ALA A 51 -19.02 -9.78 -9.27
C ALA A 51 -19.47 -8.60 -8.41
N VAL A 52 -19.20 -7.39 -8.84
CA VAL A 52 -19.77 -6.16 -8.27
C VAL A 52 -20.87 -5.67 -9.19
N VAL A 53 -22.04 -5.41 -8.61
CA VAL A 53 -23.22 -4.96 -9.36
C VAL A 53 -23.82 -3.70 -8.74
N ARG A 54 -24.52 -2.95 -9.57
CA ARG A 54 -25.35 -1.82 -9.16
C ARG A 54 -26.82 -2.11 -9.47
N GLY A 55 -27.72 -1.78 -8.54
CA GLY A 55 -29.15 -1.93 -8.70
C GLY A 55 -29.92 -1.87 -7.39
N ASP A 56 -31.25 -1.96 -7.46
CA ASP A 56 -32.07 -2.03 -6.26
C ASP A 56 -31.83 -3.36 -5.51
N GLU A 57 -31.70 -3.32 -4.19
CA GLU A 57 -31.48 -4.52 -3.36
C GLU A 57 -32.57 -5.61 -3.63
N SER A 58 -33.79 -5.20 -3.95
CA SER A 58 -34.88 -6.13 -4.31
C SER A 58 -34.62 -6.86 -5.63
N ALA A 59 -33.94 -6.23 -6.59
CA ALA A 59 -33.51 -6.88 -7.84
C ALA A 59 -32.35 -7.82 -7.56
N VAL A 60 -31.36 -7.41 -6.78
CA VAL A 60 -30.23 -8.25 -6.36
C VAL A 60 -30.74 -9.53 -5.67
N LYS A 61 -31.66 -9.42 -4.72
CA LYS A 61 -32.29 -10.57 -4.03
C LYS A 61 -32.97 -11.59 -4.95
N ARG A 62 -33.49 -11.13 -6.09
CA ARG A 62 -34.11 -12.03 -7.08
C ARG A 62 -33.05 -12.70 -7.98
N SER A 63 -31.96 -12.02 -8.23
CA SER A 63 -30.95 -12.37 -9.22
C SER A 63 -29.89 -13.34 -8.69
N VAL A 64 -29.57 -13.27 -7.38
CA VAL A 64 -28.48 -14.04 -6.77
C VAL A 64 -28.88 -14.68 -5.44
N LYS A 65 -28.13 -15.70 -5.04
CA LYS A 65 -28.39 -16.42 -3.77
C LYS A 65 -27.72 -15.77 -2.56
N SER A 66 -26.59 -15.10 -2.78
CA SER A 66 -25.77 -14.51 -1.73
C SER A 66 -25.18 -13.18 -2.23
N TYR A 67 -25.31 -12.17 -1.45
CA TYR A 67 -24.80 -10.82 -1.70
C TYR A 67 -24.62 -10.09 -0.38
N GLU A 68 -23.79 -9.07 -0.39
CA GLU A 68 -23.68 -8.07 0.67
C GLU A 68 -23.52 -6.67 0.03
N ALA A 69 -23.93 -5.66 0.77
CA ALA A 69 -23.72 -4.27 0.35
C ALA A 69 -22.22 -3.95 0.35
N ASP A 70 -21.79 -3.20 -0.64
CA ASP A 70 -20.42 -2.70 -0.68
C ASP A 70 -20.13 -1.77 0.51
N VAL A 71 -18.89 -1.73 0.99
CA VAL A 71 -18.48 -0.90 2.12
C VAL A 71 -17.38 0.05 1.71
N GLN A 72 -17.36 1.24 2.32
CA GLN A 72 -16.32 2.24 2.10
C GLN A 72 -15.18 2.06 3.12
N ILE A 73 -13.97 2.31 2.68
CA ILE A 73 -12.73 2.29 3.46
C ILE A 73 -12.05 3.65 3.27
N GLU A 74 -11.65 4.29 4.35
CA GLU A 74 -10.84 5.50 4.30
C GLU A 74 -9.35 5.14 4.38
N LEU A 75 -8.50 5.92 3.72
CA LEU A 75 -7.05 5.75 3.80
C LEU A 75 -6.57 6.27 5.16
N ASP A 76 -5.88 5.43 5.91
CA ASP A 76 -5.30 5.78 7.20
C ASP A 76 -3.81 6.10 7.07
N SER A 77 -3.45 7.32 7.43
CA SER A 77 -2.05 7.74 7.55
C SER A 77 -1.77 8.09 9.01
N PRO A 78 -0.61 7.74 9.56
CA PRO A 78 -0.25 8.15 10.91
C PRO A 78 -0.24 9.67 11.01
N ASP A 79 -0.74 10.22 12.12
CA ASP A 79 -0.71 11.66 12.40
C ASP A 79 0.74 12.09 12.71
N VAL A 80 1.51 12.26 11.67
CA VAL A 80 2.88 12.75 11.74
C VAL A 80 2.82 14.26 11.70
N ASN A 81 2.97 14.90 12.86
CA ASN A 81 3.08 16.36 12.99
C ASN A 81 4.41 16.87 12.39
N SER A 82 4.68 16.57 11.14
CA SER A 82 5.79 17.14 10.42
C SER A 82 5.25 18.03 9.31
N GLU A 83 5.50 19.33 9.41
CA GLU A 83 5.26 20.29 8.34
C GLU A 83 6.44 20.23 7.32
N ALA A 84 6.77 19.03 6.85
CA ALA A 84 7.81 18.87 5.85
C ALA A 84 7.33 19.49 4.52
N PRO A 85 8.13 20.33 3.87
CA PRO A 85 7.76 20.91 2.59
C PRO A 85 7.81 19.83 1.49
N THR A 86 6.95 19.95 0.49
CA THR A 86 7.17 19.30 -0.80
C THR A 86 8.32 20.02 -1.51
N LEU A 87 9.28 19.28 -2.03
CA LEU A 87 10.36 19.80 -2.86
C LEU A 87 9.94 19.64 -4.32
N ASP A 88 9.83 20.77 -5.03
CA ASP A 88 9.49 20.78 -6.45
C ASP A 88 10.56 20.03 -7.27
N ALA A 89 10.13 19.12 -8.14
CA ALA A 89 11.03 18.32 -8.95
C ALA A 89 11.86 19.17 -9.92
N ASP A 90 11.31 20.28 -10.43
CA ASP A 90 12.00 21.19 -11.36
C ASP A 90 12.98 22.14 -10.65
N GLU A 91 12.74 22.43 -9.38
CA GLU A 91 13.59 23.31 -8.56
C GLU A 91 14.69 22.56 -7.80
N TYR A 92 14.62 21.25 -7.74
CA TYR A 92 15.54 20.44 -6.97
C TYR A 92 16.89 20.26 -7.70
N GLU A 93 17.90 21.03 -7.30
CA GLU A 93 19.27 20.98 -7.87
C GLU A 93 20.17 19.92 -7.18
N GLY A 94 19.68 19.21 -6.18
CA GLY A 94 20.44 18.22 -5.42
C GLY A 94 20.29 16.81 -5.95
N GLN A 95 20.90 15.85 -5.24
CA GLN A 95 20.65 14.41 -5.38
C GLN A 95 19.85 13.94 -4.16
N PRO A 96 18.51 14.02 -4.16
CA PRO A 96 17.71 13.72 -2.98
C PRO A 96 17.97 12.30 -2.49
N GLY A 97 18.09 11.36 -3.42
CA GLY A 97 18.22 9.95 -3.12
C GLY A 97 19.43 9.62 -2.24
N ASP A 98 20.57 10.26 -2.47
CA ASP A 98 21.81 9.88 -1.79
C ASP A 98 21.83 10.24 -0.28
N ILE A 99 21.03 11.23 0.14
CA ILE A 99 21.04 11.70 1.54
C ILE A 99 19.70 11.40 2.22
N TYR A 100 18.58 11.57 1.50
CA TYR A 100 17.25 11.53 2.11
C TYR A 100 16.60 10.14 2.05
N GLN A 101 17.03 9.26 1.13
CA GLN A 101 16.53 7.88 1.03
C GLN A 101 17.31 6.94 1.96
N TRP A 102 17.26 7.21 3.27
CA TRP A 102 17.90 6.35 4.28
C TRP A 102 17.41 4.90 4.21
N ASP A 103 16.16 4.70 3.80
CA ASP A 103 15.54 3.38 3.65
C ASP A 103 16.23 2.54 2.57
N LYS A 104 16.65 3.16 1.46
CA LYS A 104 17.39 2.47 0.40
C LYS A 104 18.82 2.17 0.80
N ALA A 105 19.44 3.07 1.61
CA ALA A 105 20.76 2.87 2.16
C ALA A 105 20.76 1.73 3.20
N ASP A 106 19.79 1.72 4.11
CA ASP A 106 19.64 0.71 5.15
C ASP A 106 19.37 -0.70 4.58
N LEU A 107 18.52 -0.80 3.55
CA LEU A 107 18.23 -2.05 2.84
C LEU A 107 19.34 -2.49 1.86
N ASP A 108 20.44 -1.74 1.76
CA ASP A 108 21.56 -2.01 0.84
C ASP A 108 21.10 -2.18 -0.63
N ILE A 109 20.08 -1.36 -1.04
CA ILE A 109 19.50 -1.44 -2.39
C ILE A 109 20.52 -1.25 -3.49
N PRO A 110 21.49 -0.30 -3.41
CA PRO A 110 22.54 -0.20 -4.43
C PRO A 110 23.33 -1.50 -4.65
N LYS A 111 23.55 -2.30 -3.60
CA LYS A 111 24.20 -3.60 -3.70
C LYS A 111 23.27 -4.67 -4.28
N ALA A 112 22.00 -4.66 -3.93
CA ALA A 112 21.01 -5.54 -4.53
C ALA A 112 20.91 -5.32 -6.06
N HIS A 113 21.02 -4.08 -6.52
CA HIS A 113 21.03 -3.70 -7.94
C HIS A 113 22.26 -4.21 -8.71
N GLU A 114 23.35 -4.59 -8.03
CA GLU A 114 24.45 -5.32 -8.70
C GLU A 114 23.99 -6.69 -9.26
N THR A 115 22.90 -7.25 -8.73
CA THR A 115 22.32 -8.53 -9.17
C THR A 115 21.18 -8.30 -10.17
N THR A 116 20.21 -7.43 -9.84
CA THR A 116 19.06 -7.08 -10.69
C THR A 116 18.41 -5.79 -10.21
N GLU A 117 17.79 -5.04 -11.13
CA GLU A 117 16.97 -3.86 -10.85
C GLU A 117 15.47 -4.15 -10.98
N GLY A 118 15.07 -5.43 -11.15
CA GLY A 118 13.67 -5.85 -11.24
C GLY A 118 13.20 -6.13 -12.67
N GLU A 119 14.10 -6.22 -13.64
CA GLU A 119 13.74 -6.47 -15.04
C GLU A 119 12.94 -7.75 -15.21
N GLY A 120 11.93 -7.68 -16.09
CA GLY A 120 11.09 -8.82 -16.44
C GLY A 120 10.02 -9.15 -15.41
N THR A 121 9.84 -8.30 -14.39
CA THR A 121 8.78 -8.43 -13.41
C THR A 121 7.70 -7.37 -13.59
N ARG A 122 6.51 -7.62 -13.05
CA ARG A 122 5.39 -6.68 -12.99
C ARG A 122 4.91 -6.50 -11.56
N VAL A 123 4.78 -5.23 -11.14
CA VAL A 123 4.21 -4.87 -9.84
C VAL A 123 2.97 -4.02 -10.03
N ALA A 124 1.84 -4.45 -9.47
CA ALA A 124 0.64 -3.64 -9.39
C ALA A 124 0.61 -2.87 -8.06
N VAL A 125 0.36 -1.57 -8.12
CA VAL A 125 0.11 -0.71 -6.95
C VAL A 125 -1.39 -0.45 -6.88
N ILE A 126 -2.04 -0.95 -5.84
CA ILE A 126 -3.48 -0.78 -5.60
C ILE A 126 -3.63 0.32 -4.54
N ASP A 127 -3.91 1.56 -5.01
CA ASP A 127 -3.81 2.75 -4.17
C ASP A 127 -4.66 3.92 -4.71
N SER A 128 -4.33 5.17 -4.35
CA SER A 128 -5.03 6.40 -4.72
C SER A 128 -4.73 6.91 -6.14
N GLY A 129 -3.89 6.22 -6.89
CA GLY A 129 -3.45 6.62 -8.23
C GLY A 129 -2.00 7.10 -8.26
N VAL A 130 -1.39 7.01 -9.43
CA VAL A 130 0.00 7.38 -9.68
C VAL A 130 0.06 8.50 -10.70
N LEU A 131 0.73 9.60 -10.35
CA LEU A 131 0.89 10.74 -11.26
C LEU A 131 1.79 10.35 -12.44
N GLU A 132 1.18 10.14 -13.61
CA GLU A 132 1.87 9.67 -14.82
C GLU A 132 2.92 10.65 -15.35
N THR A 133 2.77 11.94 -15.03
CA THR A 133 3.69 13.00 -15.46
C THR A 133 4.91 13.15 -14.54
N HIS A 134 4.96 12.41 -13.41
CA HIS A 134 6.13 12.49 -12.53
C HIS A 134 7.38 11.97 -13.24
N PRO A 135 8.49 12.74 -13.30
CA PRO A 135 9.68 12.39 -14.09
C PRO A 135 10.24 11.01 -13.75
N ASP A 136 10.29 10.62 -12.47
CA ASP A 136 10.86 9.35 -12.03
C ASP A 136 9.87 8.17 -12.14
N LEU A 137 8.59 8.41 -12.49
CA LEU A 137 7.58 7.37 -12.63
C LEU A 137 7.12 7.17 -14.09
N SER A 138 7.30 8.16 -14.95
CA SER A 138 6.87 8.10 -16.34
C SER A 138 7.56 6.99 -17.14
N GLY A 139 8.76 6.56 -16.74
CA GLY A 139 9.50 5.47 -17.36
C GLY A 139 8.96 4.08 -16.99
N PRO A 140 8.87 3.72 -15.71
CA PRO A 140 8.40 2.39 -15.28
C PRO A 140 6.89 2.19 -15.40
N LEU A 141 6.07 3.25 -15.45
CA LEU A 141 4.60 3.15 -15.42
C LEU A 141 4.01 2.63 -16.73
N ASN A 142 3.30 1.52 -16.65
CA ASN A 142 2.59 0.90 -17.77
C ASN A 142 1.19 1.49 -17.96
N LEU A 143 1.07 2.56 -18.74
CA LEU A 143 -0.22 3.22 -19.01
C LEU A 143 -1.24 2.31 -19.67
N GLY A 144 -0.79 1.29 -20.43
CA GLY A 144 -1.67 0.37 -21.16
C GLY A 144 -2.42 -0.60 -20.24
N LEU A 145 -1.87 -0.89 -19.06
CA LEU A 145 -2.46 -1.77 -18.06
C LEU A 145 -2.98 -1.02 -16.83
N SER A 146 -2.53 0.21 -16.62
CA SER A 146 -3.01 1.05 -15.51
C SER A 146 -4.50 1.37 -15.65
N ARG A 147 -5.25 1.32 -14.53
CA ARG A 147 -6.72 1.45 -14.52
C ARG A 147 -7.25 2.18 -13.30
N ASN A 148 -8.35 2.87 -13.54
CA ASN A 148 -9.26 3.33 -12.50
C ASN A 148 -10.34 2.27 -12.23
N PHE A 149 -10.48 1.85 -10.98
CA PHE A 149 -11.52 0.93 -10.50
C PHE A 149 -12.69 1.65 -9.85
N THR A 150 -12.58 2.97 -9.64
CA THR A 150 -13.66 3.77 -9.05
C THR A 150 -14.73 4.14 -10.09
N ASP A 151 -15.84 4.67 -9.63
CA ASP A 151 -16.95 5.12 -10.48
C ASP A 151 -16.93 6.62 -10.79
N ASP A 152 -15.82 7.32 -10.52
CA ASP A 152 -15.74 8.78 -10.68
C ASP A 152 -15.62 9.25 -12.14
N GLY A 153 -15.42 8.31 -13.06
CA GLY A 153 -15.33 8.57 -14.50
C GLY A 153 -13.99 9.16 -14.95
N GLY A 154 -13.00 9.28 -14.04
CA GLY A 154 -11.62 9.67 -14.33
C GLY A 154 -10.78 8.51 -14.87
N ASP A 155 -9.51 8.78 -15.10
CA ASP A 155 -8.48 7.78 -15.44
C ASP A 155 -7.79 7.23 -14.20
N HIS A 156 -6.62 6.60 -14.36
CA HIS A 156 -5.84 6.05 -13.26
C HIS A 156 -5.06 7.12 -12.46
N ASN A 157 -4.92 8.35 -12.96
CA ASN A 157 -4.21 9.42 -12.24
C ASN A 157 -4.90 9.75 -10.91
N PRO A 158 -4.15 10.24 -9.91
CA PRO A 158 -4.70 10.61 -8.62
C PRO A 158 -5.68 11.77 -8.71
N VAL A 159 -6.66 11.81 -7.81
CA VAL A 159 -7.69 12.87 -7.76
C VAL A 159 -7.36 13.89 -6.69
N GLY A 160 -7.44 15.18 -7.04
CA GLY A 160 -7.16 16.27 -6.10
C GLY A 160 -5.71 16.27 -5.63
N GLY A 161 -5.49 16.38 -4.34
CA GLY A 161 -4.16 16.40 -3.71
C GLY A 161 -3.74 15.08 -3.05
N ASP A 162 -4.41 13.97 -3.36
CA ASP A 162 -4.06 12.68 -2.79
C ASP A 162 -2.86 12.06 -3.53
N ASP A 163 -1.68 12.34 -3.01
CA ASP A 163 -0.38 11.92 -3.55
C ASP A 163 0.14 10.59 -2.96
N HIS A 164 -0.67 9.90 -2.14
CA HIS A 164 -0.27 8.69 -1.42
C HIS A 164 0.17 7.58 -2.38
N GLY A 165 -0.62 7.24 -3.39
CA GLY A 165 -0.29 6.20 -4.37
C GLY A 165 0.95 6.55 -5.22
N THR A 166 1.17 7.86 -5.50
CA THR A 166 2.38 8.33 -6.18
C THR A 166 3.63 8.08 -5.32
N HIS A 167 3.54 8.32 -4.00
CA HIS A 167 4.64 8.05 -3.08
C HIS A 167 4.93 6.54 -2.95
N VAL A 168 3.90 5.74 -2.78
CA VAL A 168 3.99 4.27 -2.74
C VAL A 168 4.61 3.71 -4.01
N ALA A 169 4.16 4.17 -5.17
CA ALA A 169 4.71 3.77 -6.47
C ALA A 169 6.19 4.10 -6.62
N GLY A 170 6.60 5.27 -6.14
CA GLY A 170 8.00 5.68 -6.14
C GLY A 170 8.89 4.80 -5.27
N ILE A 171 8.43 4.39 -4.08
CA ILE A 171 9.17 3.45 -3.24
C ILE A 171 9.39 2.12 -3.95
N VAL A 172 8.40 1.63 -4.71
CA VAL A 172 8.54 0.41 -5.51
C VAL A 172 9.50 0.62 -6.68
N ALA A 173 9.28 1.64 -7.51
CA ALA A 173 9.80 1.64 -8.88
C ALA A 173 10.27 2.99 -9.43
N ALA A 174 10.46 4.04 -8.62
CA ALA A 174 11.02 5.27 -9.16
C ALA A 174 12.35 5.00 -9.87
N ASP A 175 12.51 5.59 -11.04
CA ASP A 175 13.71 5.46 -11.88
C ASP A 175 14.17 6.85 -12.33
N ASN A 176 15.15 7.41 -11.66
CA ASN A 176 15.71 8.72 -11.99
C ASN A 176 16.61 8.70 -13.26
N GLY A 177 16.73 7.55 -13.94
CA GLY A 177 17.55 7.40 -15.15
C GLY A 177 19.04 7.68 -14.94
N GLY A 178 19.52 7.65 -13.68
CA GLY A 178 20.89 8.05 -13.29
C GLY A 178 21.09 9.56 -13.22
N GLY A 179 19.99 10.33 -13.20
CA GLY A 179 19.95 11.78 -13.05
C GLY A 179 19.67 12.26 -11.63
N LEU A 180 19.05 13.43 -11.54
CA LEU A 180 18.49 13.95 -10.31
C LEU A 180 17.16 13.23 -10.03
N GLY A 181 16.80 13.05 -8.77
CA GLY A 181 15.57 12.40 -8.37
C GLY A 181 15.79 11.27 -7.36
N VAL A 182 14.82 10.39 -7.25
CA VAL A 182 14.82 9.25 -6.33
C VAL A 182 14.83 7.92 -7.07
N ASN A 183 15.27 6.87 -6.38
CA ASN A 183 15.18 5.51 -6.88
C ASN A 183 14.23 4.69 -6.03
N GLY A 184 13.47 3.83 -6.68
CA GLY A 184 12.69 2.78 -6.06
C GLY A 184 13.54 1.55 -5.73
N THR A 185 12.92 0.60 -5.04
CA THR A 185 13.57 -0.68 -4.71
C THR A 185 13.77 -1.54 -5.96
N ALA A 186 12.85 -1.49 -6.94
CA ALA A 186 12.91 -2.25 -8.21
C ALA A 186 12.61 -1.33 -9.41
N PRO A 187 13.54 -0.43 -9.78
CA PRO A 187 13.29 0.64 -10.76
C PRO A 187 13.04 0.17 -12.19
N LYS A 188 13.36 -1.08 -12.52
CA LYS A 188 13.14 -1.67 -13.86
C LYS A 188 11.95 -2.63 -13.93
N THR A 189 11.13 -2.68 -12.91
CA THR A 189 9.87 -3.43 -12.96
C THR A 189 8.84 -2.74 -13.87
N ASP A 190 7.95 -3.50 -14.47
CA ASP A 190 6.76 -3.01 -15.18
C ASP A 190 5.70 -2.62 -14.14
N LEU A 191 5.60 -1.32 -13.83
CA LEU A 191 4.72 -0.79 -12.80
C LEU A 191 3.32 -0.58 -13.35
N VAL A 192 2.30 -1.11 -12.68
CA VAL A 192 0.89 -0.93 -13.04
C VAL A 192 0.14 -0.24 -11.92
N ASP A 193 -0.49 0.87 -12.22
CA ASP A 193 -1.36 1.59 -11.30
C ASP A 193 -2.79 1.03 -11.35
N CYS A 194 -3.32 0.69 -10.19
CA CYS A 194 -4.70 0.26 -9.98
C CYS A 194 -5.37 1.21 -8.99
N ARG A 195 -5.87 2.35 -9.48
CA ARG A 195 -6.51 3.35 -8.63
C ARG A 195 -7.85 2.85 -8.09
N VAL A 196 -7.96 2.78 -6.75
CA VAL A 196 -9.16 2.34 -6.02
C VAL A 196 -9.75 3.42 -5.12
N PHE A 197 -9.05 4.56 -4.92
CA PHE A 197 -9.56 5.69 -4.16
C PHE A 197 -10.09 6.79 -5.07
N SER A 198 -11.13 7.46 -4.60
CA SER A 198 -11.73 8.65 -5.22
C SER A 198 -12.19 9.57 -4.10
N GLY A 199 -11.48 10.68 -3.89
CA GLY A 199 -11.77 11.76 -2.95
C GLY A 199 -12.22 11.37 -1.53
N ASP A 200 -13.29 10.60 -1.42
CA ASP A 200 -13.96 10.27 -0.15
C ASP A 200 -13.65 8.84 0.36
N GLY A 201 -12.65 8.17 -0.19
CA GLY A 201 -12.26 6.81 0.21
C GLY A 201 -12.32 5.77 -0.90
N ALA A 202 -12.05 4.52 -0.54
CA ALA A 202 -12.13 3.36 -1.43
C ALA A 202 -13.33 2.49 -1.13
N SER A 203 -13.87 1.86 -2.17
CA SER A 203 -14.82 0.77 -2.00
C SER A 203 -14.05 -0.55 -1.82
N PHE A 204 -14.49 -1.37 -0.87
CA PHE A 204 -13.91 -2.70 -0.68
C PHE A 204 -14.05 -3.59 -1.93
N ALA A 205 -15.15 -3.41 -2.65
CA ALA A 205 -15.40 -4.10 -3.91
C ALA A 205 -14.40 -3.71 -5.01
N ASP A 206 -14.01 -2.43 -5.08
CA ASP A 206 -13.01 -1.94 -6.05
C ASP A 206 -11.62 -2.51 -5.74
N ILE A 207 -11.25 -2.57 -4.45
CA ILE A 207 -10.00 -3.22 -4.01
C ILE A 207 -9.97 -4.70 -4.41
N LEU A 208 -11.06 -5.44 -4.18
CA LEU A 208 -11.13 -6.86 -4.58
C LEU A 208 -11.04 -7.05 -6.09
N ALA A 209 -11.69 -6.16 -6.87
CA ALA A 209 -11.62 -6.19 -8.32
C ALA A 209 -10.20 -5.90 -8.82
N ALA A 210 -9.49 -4.96 -8.20
CA ALA A 210 -8.10 -4.63 -8.50
C ALA A 210 -7.15 -5.81 -8.17
N VAL A 211 -7.35 -6.51 -7.03
CA VAL A 211 -6.59 -7.72 -6.69
C VAL A 211 -6.77 -8.82 -7.74
N VAL A 212 -8.02 -9.10 -8.16
CA VAL A 212 -8.30 -10.09 -9.21
C VAL A 212 -7.73 -9.64 -10.56
N TYR A 213 -7.81 -8.36 -10.87
CA TYR A 213 -7.23 -7.79 -12.09
C TYR A 213 -5.71 -7.95 -12.12
N SER A 214 -5.02 -7.64 -11.03
CA SER A 214 -3.56 -7.79 -10.93
C SER A 214 -3.11 -9.22 -11.28
N ALA A 215 -3.84 -10.23 -10.79
CA ALA A 215 -3.59 -11.63 -11.13
C ALA A 215 -3.85 -11.91 -12.63
N ASN A 216 -4.91 -11.33 -13.21
CA ASN A 216 -5.28 -11.57 -14.62
C ASN A 216 -4.36 -10.88 -15.63
N ILE A 217 -3.56 -9.92 -15.20
CA ILE A 217 -2.53 -9.28 -16.03
C ILE A 217 -1.14 -9.85 -15.77
N ASP A 218 -1.06 -10.99 -15.11
CA ASP A 218 0.21 -11.65 -14.74
C ASP A 218 1.15 -10.74 -13.92
N ALA A 219 0.61 -10.00 -12.94
CA ALA A 219 1.44 -9.28 -11.99
C ALA A 219 2.13 -10.28 -11.04
N ASP A 220 3.45 -10.16 -10.88
CA ASP A 220 4.23 -10.98 -9.96
C ASP A 220 3.98 -10.58 -8.51
N VAL A 221 3.74 -9.28 -8.28
CA VAL A 221 3.47 -8.69 -6.97
C VAL A 221 2.32 -7.71 -7.07
N ALA A 222 1.45 -7.66 -6.07
CA ALA A 222 0.50 -6.57 -5.87
C ALA A 222 0.73 -5.96 -4.50
N ASN A 223 1.02 -4.65 -4.47
CA ASN A 223 1.17 -3.86 -3.27
C ASN A 223 -0.17 -3.21 -2.88
N LEU A 224 -0.59 -3.40 -1.64
CA LEU A 224 -1.78 -2.80 -1.04
C LEU A 224 -1.36 -1.98 0.18
N SER A 225 -1.05 -0.71 -0.03
CA SER A 225 -0.74 0.23 1.04
C SER A 225 -2.01 0.83 1.63
N LEU A 226 -2.94 -0.04 1.99
CA LEU A 226 -4.27 0.30 2.47
C LEU A 226 -4.79 -0.78 3.43
N GLY A 227 -5.79 -0.41 4.24
CA GLY A 227 -6.43 -1.35 5.14
C GLY A 227 -7.57 -0.72 5.91
N ALA A 228 -8.27 -1.54 6.66
CA ALA A 228 -9.34 -1.14 7.56
C ALA A 228 -9.23 -1.87 8.89
N TYR A 229 -9.13 -1.12 9.99
CA TYR A 229 -9.15 -1.61 11.35
C TYR A 229 -9.79 -0.54 12.27
N PRO A 230 -10.57 -0.93 13.27
CA PRO A 230 -11.04 -2.29 13.60
C PRO A 230 -12.30 -2.70 12.82
N VAL A 231 -12.26 -3.84 12.13
CA VAL A 231 -13.45 -4.41 11.48
C VAL A 231 -14.08 -5.46 12.39
N PRO A 232 -15.36 -5.30 12.84
CA PRO A 232 -15.98 -6.27 13.73
C PRO A 232 -16.16 -7.65 13.08
N ARG A 233 -15.54 -8.70 13.62
CA ARG A 233 -15.62 -10.06 13.09
C ARG A 233 -17.06 -10.58 12.99
N GLN A 234 -17.96 -10.18 13.90
CA GLN A 234 -19.34 -10.66 13.91
C GLN A 234 -20.26 -9.96 12.92
N ALA A 235 -20.01 -8.70 12.60
CA ALA A 235 -20.90 -7.91 11.75
C ALA A 235 -20.66 -8.15 10.25
N GLN A 236 -19.41 -8.46 9.85
CA GLN A 236 -19.02 -8.53 8.45
C GLN A 236 -18.28 -9.84 8.09
N GLY A 237 -17.94 -10.67 9.07
CA GLY A 237 -16.92 -11.71 8.98
C GLY A 237 -17.25 -12.93 8.11
N GLN A 238 -18.49 -13.15 7.64
CA GLN A 238 -18.78 -14.38 6.91
C GLN A 238 -18.76 -14.23 5.39
N PHE A 239 -19.38 -13.20 4.84
CA PHE A 239 -19.41 -13.00 3.39
C PHE A 239 -18.14 -12.32 2.91
N TYR A 240 -17.78 -11.17 3.48
CA TYR A 240 -16.59 -10.42 3.10
C TYR A 240 -15.31 -11.24 3.24
N GLY A 241 -15.15 -11.98 4.35
CA GLY A 241 -14.01 -12.89 4.52
C GLY A 241 -13.94 -13.99 3.47
N LYS A 242 -15.07 -14.50 2.97
CA LYS A 242 -15.08 -15.50 1.88
C LYS A 242 -14.68 -14.88 0.55
N VAL A 243 -15.21 -13.71 0.22
CA VAL A 243 -14.87 -13.01 -1.03
C VAL A 243 -13.41 -12.64 -1.02
N LEU A 244 -12.92 -12.01 0.07
CA LEU A 244 -11.53 -11.64 0.25
C LEU A 244 -10.60 -12.86 0.10
N ASN A 245 -10.87 -13.94 0.84
CA ASN A 245 -10.05 -15.15 0.74
C ASN A 245 -10.10 -15.80 -0.65
N SER A 246 -11.23 -15.66 -1.36
CA SER A 246 -11.33 -16.15 -2.74
C SER A 246 -10.45 -15.34 -3.68
N ALA A 247 -10.47 -13.99 -3.58
CA ALA A 247 -9.66 -13.12 -4.40
C ALA A 247 -8.16 -13.31 -4.10
N MET A 248 -7.77 -13.32 -2.82
CA MET A 248 -6.38 -13.48 -2.40
C MET A 248 -5.82 -14.87 -2.75
N THR A 249 -6.60 -15.95 -2.54
CA THR A 249 -6.19 -17.31 -2.91
C THR A 249 -6.07 -17.44 -4.44
N TYR A 250 -6.97 -16.79 -5.19
CA TYR A 250 -6.89 -16.75 -6.65
C TYR A 250 -5.61 -16.05 -7.10
N ALA A 251 -5.33 -14.85 -6.58
CA ALA A 251 -4.13 -14.09 -6.93
C ALA A 251 -2.85 -14.90 -6.66
N ASN A 252 -2.72 -15.49 -5.46
CA ASN A 252 -1.58 -16.34 -5.12
C ASN A 252 -1.43 -17.56 -6.04
N LYS A 253 -2.56 -18.22 -6.39
CA LYS A 253 -2.56 -19.36 -7.29
C LYS A 253 -2.13 -19.01 -8.71
N GLU A 254 -2.50 -17.82 -9.21
CA GLU A 254 -2.09 -17.36 -10.53
C GLU A 254 -0.65 -16.79 -10.51
N GLY A 255 -0.01 -16.67 -9.33
CA GLY A 255 1.40 -16.32 -9.18
C GLY A 255 1.66 -14.95 -8.57
N THR A 256 0.62 -14.19 -8.26
CA THR A 256 0.73 -12.83 -7.68
C THR A 256 0.93 -12.89 -6.16
N LEU A 257 2.04 -12.37 -5.67
CA LEU A 257 2.30 -12.18 -4.24
C LEU A 257 1.58 -10.91 -3.76
N LEU A 258 0.79 -11.03 -2.70
CA LEU A 258 0.09 -9.88 -2.10
C LEU A 258 0.89 -9.34 -0.92
N VAL A 259 1.41 -8.12 -1.05
CA VAL A 259 2.15 -7.39 -0.02
C VAL A 259 1.25 -6.29 0.52
N ILE A 260 1.00 -6.28 1.83
CA ILE A 260 -0.08 -5.50 2.43
C ILE A 260 0.40 -4.79 3.70
N ALA A 261 0.12 -3.51 3.83
CA ALA A 261 0.39 -2.73 5.03
C ALA A 261 -0.32 -3.32 6.26
N ALA A 262 0.36 -3.40 7.40
CA ALA A 262 -0.22 -3.97 8.63
C ALA A 262 -1.22 -3.04 9.32
N GLY A 263 -1.17 -1.73 9.03
CA GLY A 263 -1.97 -0.67 9.63
C GLY A 263 -1.22 0.13 10.70
N ASN A 264 -1.77 1.30 11.05
CA ASN A 264 -1.08 2.36 11.80
C ASN A 264 -1.75 2.69 13.14
N ASP A 265 -2.43 1.71 13.76
CA ASP A 265 -3.25 1.90 14.97
C ASP A 265 -2.51 1.56 16.28
N SER A 266 -1.23 1.19 16.23
CA SER A 266 -0.49 0.62 17.37
C SER A 266 -1.22 -0.60 17.99
N ALA A 267 -1.92 -1.38 17.17
CA ALA A 267 -2.83 -2.41 17.60
C ALA A 267 -2.16 -3.79 17.69
N ASP A 268 -2.47 -4.54 18.77
CA ASP A 268 -2.12 -5.95 18.90
C ASP A 268 -3.14 -6.82 18.16
N LEU A 269 -2.91 -7.04 16.86
CA LEU A 269 -3.82 -7.79 15.99
C LEU A 269 -3.98 -9.26 16.40
N GLN A 270 -2.99 -9.83 17.07
CA GLN A 270 -3.03 -11.23 17.51
C GLN A 270 -4.01 -11.45 18.67
N HIS A 271 -4.15 -10.46 19.57
CA HIS A 271 -4.97 -10.61 20.76
C HIS A 271 -6.35 -9.95 20.63
N ASP A 272 -6.61 -9.25 19.53
CA ASP A 272 -7.91 -8.66 19.26
C ASP A 272 -8.92 -9.70 18.72
N LYS A 273 -9.66 -10.33 19.66
CA LYS A 273 -10.58 -11.41 19.32
C LYS A 273 -11.89 -10.95 18.69
N ASN A 274 -12.24 -9.67 18.83
CA ASN A 274 -13.50 -9.11 18.39
C ASN A 274 -13.41 -8.44 17.03
N PHE A 275 -12.21 -8.05 16.64
CA PHE A 275 -11.94 -7.31 15.41
C PHE A 275 -10.95 -8.05 14.52
N ILE A 276 -10.86 -7.60 13.30
CA ILE A 276 -9.93 -8.09 12.27
C ILE A 276 -9.44 -6.89 11.48
N SER A 277 -8.21 -6.92 11.04
CA SER A 277 -7.66 -5.97 10.10
C SER A 277 -7.73 -6.55 8.68
N LEU A 278 -8.31 -5.81 7.74
CA LEU A 278 -8.51 -6.24 6.36
C LEU A 278 -7.87 -5.26 5.39
N PRO A 279 -7.19 -5.75 4.32
CA PRO A 279 -7.05 -7.16 3.92
C PRO A 279 -5.85 -7.90 4.53
N ASN A 280 -5.00 -7.29 5.34
CA ASN A 280 -3.70 -7.83 5.80
C ASN A 280 -3.80 -9.12 6.65
N GLU A 281 -4.89 -9.34 7.39
CA GLU A 281 -5.16 -10.63 8.06
C GLU A 281 -5.87 -11.65 7.13
N GLY A 282 -5.96 -11.37 5.84
CA GLY A 282 -6.49 -12.29 4.84
C GLY A 282 -5.52 -13.45 4.53
N ALA A 283 -6.05 -14.50 3.89
CA ALA A 283 -5.22 -15.63 3.49
C ALA A 283 -4.17 -15.24 2.44
N GLN A 284 -2.95 -15.76 2.55
CA GLN A 284 -1.84 -15.52 1.60
C GLN A 284 -1.32 -14.07 1.57
N ALA A 285 -1.61 -13.25 2.58
CA ALA A 285 -1.07 -11.92 2.72
C ALA A 285 0.36 -11.94 3.29
N VAL A 286 1.24 -11.15 2.70
CA VAL A 286 2.49 -10.72 3.34
C VAL A 286 2.19 -9.40 4.05
N SER A 287 1.84 -9.48 5.33
CA SER A 287 1.54 -8.31 6.17
C SER A 287 2.84 -7.66 6.65
N VAL A 288 3.00 -6.36 6.40
CA VAL A 288 4.25 -5.63 6.64
C VAL A 288 4.08 -4.59 7.73
N ALA A 289 4.85 -4.73 8.81
CA ALA A 289 4.98 -3.73 9.88
C ALA A 289 6.00 -2.66 9.50
N SER A 290 5.87 -1.47 10.09
CA SER A 290 6.76 -0.34 9.86
C SER A 290 7.87 -0.25 10.89
N THR A 291 9.07 0.12 10.41
CA THR A 291 10.22 0.51 11.23
C THR A 291 10.76 1.86 10.76
N GLY A 292 11.58 2.51 11.58
CA GLY A 292 12.26 3.73 11.19
C GLY A 292 13.26 4.23 12.23
N PRO A 293 14.27 5.01 11.80
CA PRO A 293 15.20 5.66 12.72
C PRO A 293 14.50 6.81 13.47
N ILE A 294 15.10 7.22 14.59
CA ILE A 294 14.79 8.48 15.25
C ILE A 294 16.07 9.30 15.33
N GLY A 295 16.02 10.52 14.81
CA GLY A 295 17.13 11.47 14.86
C GLY A 295 18.09 11.40 13.68
N TYR A 296 17.72 10.75 12.59
CA TYR A 296 18.52 10.71 11.36
C TYR A 296 18.82 12.11 10.82
N GLY A 297 17.83 13.01 10.83
CA GLY A 297 17.99 14.39 10.38
C GLY A 297 18.98 15.25 11.19
N LEU A 298 19.45 14.74 12.33
CA LEU A 298 20.45 15.48 13.15
C LEU A 298 21.88 15.27 12.65
N SER A 299 22.17 14.13 12.02
CA SER A 299 23.53 13.73 11.61
C SER A 299 23.64 13.31 10.15
N PHE A 300 22.52 12.83 9.55
CA PHE A 300 22.47 12.12 8.27
C PHE A 300 23.38 10.89 8.25
N ASP A 301 23.51 10.22 9.41
CA ASP A 301 24.29 9.00 9.61
C ASP A 301 23.47 7.98 10.42
N LEU A 302 23.10 6.86 9.81
CA LEU A 302 22.37 5.78 10.48
C LEU A 302 23.13 5.14 11.64
N GLY A 303 24.47 5.34 11.69
CA GLY A 303 25.30 4.92 12.83
C GLY A 303 25.27 5.89 14.02
N ASP A 304 24.67 7.09 13.87
CA ASP A 304 24.58 8.14 14.90
C ASP A 304 23.15 8.66 15.04
N VAL A 305 22.22 7.75 15.36
CA VAL A 305 20.79 8.01 15.54
C VAL A 305 20.36 7.69 16.99
N ASN A 306 19.24 8.25 17.43
CA ASN A 306 18.68 7.98 18.74
C ASN A 306 18.02 6.58 18.80
N SER A 307 17.40 6.14 17.70
CA SER A 307 16.91 4.78 17.51
C SER A 307 17.30 4.30 16.12
N PRO A 308 17.75 3.06 15.94
CA PRO A 308 18.18 2.53 14.66
C PRO A 308 17.02 2.35 13.67
N ALA A 309 17.34 2.20 12.38
CA ALA A 309 16.36 2.08 11.29
C ALA A 309 15.42 0.89 11.44
N GLU A 310 15.89 -0.18 12.05
CA GLU A 310 15.10 -1.36 12.35
C GLU A 310 14.16 -1.22 13.56
N SER A 311 14.16 -0.10 14.30
CA SER A 311 13.24 0.10 15.43
C SER A 311 11.79 0.08 15.00
N PRO A 312 10.87 -0.63 15.70
CA PRO A 312 9.46 -0.59 15.37
C PRO A 312 8.90 0.82 15.47
N ALA A 313 8.22 1.29 14.44
CA ALA A 313 7.59 2.60 14.44
C ALA A 313 6.47 2.68 15.49
N VAL A 314 6.32 3.84 16.14
CA VAL A 314 5.39 4.03 17.26
C VAL A 314 3.93 3.74 16.92
N TYR A 315 3.55 3.88 15.68
CA TYR A 315 2.19 3.68 15.18
C TYR A 315 1.94 2.27 14.63
N THR A 316 2.98 1.47 14.37
CA THR A 316 2.81 0.21 13.64
C THR A 316 1.89 -0.77 14.36
N ASN A 317 0.99 -1.41 13.62
CA ASN A 317 0.29 -2.59 14.12
C ASN A 317 1.26 -3.76 14.25
N TYR A 318 0.97 -4.68 15.17
CA TYR A 318 1.85 -5.79 15.52
C TYR A 318 1.08 -7.07 15.89
N GLY A 319 1.81 -8.18 15.99
CA GLY A 319 1.28 -9.49 16.38
C GLY A 319 2.07 -10.61 15.72
N THR A 320 2.59 -11.55 16.52
CA THR A 320 3.54 -12.60 16.09
C THR A 320 3.06 -13.42 14.87
N ASN A 321 1.75 -13.58 14.70
CA ASN A 321 1.16 -14.32 13.58
C ASN A 321 0.34 -13.42 12.65
N ALA A 322 0.24 -12.13 12.93
CA ALA A 322 -0.48 -11.15 12.12
C ALA A 322 0.46 -10.35 11.21
N VAL A 323 1.72 -10.21 11.62
CA VAL A 323 2.80 -9.61 10.84
C VAL A 323 3.66 -10.70 10.21
N THR A 324 4.04 -10.52 8.95
CA THR A 324 4.91 -11.45 8.20
C THR A 324 6.35 -10.99 8.20
N LEU A 325 6.59 -9.70 7.92
CA LEU A 325 7.89 -9.02 7.86
C LEU A 325 7.77 -7.60 8.40
N ALA A 326 8.91 -7.03 8.80
CA ALA A 326 9.03 -5.61 9.03
C ALA A 326 9.99 -4.97 8.03
N ALA A 327 9.74 -3.72 7.67
CA ALA A 327 10.54 -2.97 6.70
C ALA A 327 10.51 -1.46 6.99
N PRO A 328 11.43 -0.67 6.40
CA PRO A 328 11.43 0.77 6.52
C PRO A 328 10.11 1.41 6.08
N GLY A 329 9.46 2.10 6.98
CA GLY A 329 8.24 2.88 6.72
C GLY A 329 8.28 4.25 7.38
N GLY A 330 9.39 4.57 8.07
CA GLY A 330 9.59 5.81 8.83
C GLY A 330 9.00 5.75 10.24
N ASP A 331 9.58 6.53 11.11
CA ASP A 331 9.08 6.81 12.46
C ASP A 331 9.31 8.31 12.73
N PHE A 332 8.91 8.83 13.88
CA PHE A 332 9.13 10.22 14.20
C PHE A 332 9.11 10.50 15.70
N ASP A 333 9.89 11.49 16.12
CA ASP A 333 9.79 12.10 17.45
C ASP A 333 9.43 13.58 17.31
N ALA A 334 8.22 13.95 17.72
CA ALA A 334 7.74 15.33 17.64
C ALA A 334 8.61 16.34 18.43
N SER A 335 9.45 15.89 19.37
CA SER A 335 10.39 16.75 20.08
C SER A 335 11.60 17.16 19.25
N LEU A 336 11.88 16.50 18.12
CA LEU A 336 12.98 16.77 17.19
C LEU A 336 12.54 17.64 16.02
N SER A 337 11.71 18.65 16.27
CA SER A 337 11.14 19.52 15.23
C SER A 337 12.00 20.74 14.86
N ASP A 338 13.14 20.95 15.51
CA ASP A 338 14.04 22.04 15.16
C ASP A 338 14.57 21.90 13.72
N PRO A 339 14.48 22.95 12.87
CA PRO A 339 14.82 22.81 11.45
C PRO A 339 16.31 22.55 11.20
N VAL A 340 16.58 21.61 10.30
CA VAL A 340 17.89 21.35 9.70
C VAL A 340 17.77 21.61 8.20
N GLY A 341 18.56 22.53 7.66
CA GLY A 341 18.47 22.91 6.25
C GLY A 341 17.11 23.52 5.82
N GLY A 342 16.30 23.97 6.78
CA GLY A 342 14.97 24.55 6.52
C GLY A 342 13.81 23.54 6.60
N VAL A 343 14.11 22.26 6.82
CA VAL A 343 13.13 21.17 7.01
C VAL A 343 13.18 20.71 8.47
N PRO A 344 12.04 20.41 9.13
CA PRO A 344 12.06 19.84 10.48
C PRO A 344 12.93 18.58 10.56
N ALA A 345 13.79 18.48 11.58
CA ALA A 345 14.74 17.36 11.66
C ALA A 345 14.07 15.99 11.70
N ASN A 346 12.91 15.87 12.35
CA ASN A 346 12.12 14.65 12.41
C ASN A 346 11.46 14.28 11.07
N ALA A 347 11.38 15.19 10.11
CA ALA A 347 10.89 14.85 8.77
C ALA A 347 11.86 13.92 8.03
N TYR A 348 13.14 14.05 8.29
CA TYR A 348 14.15 13.18 7.68
C TYR A 348 14.13 11.74 8.23
N ASP A 349 13.45 11.50 9.33
CA ASP A 349 13.20 10.16 9.89
C ASP A 349 12.10 9.39 9.10
N LEU A 350 11.34 10.12 8.27
CA LEU A 350 10.31 9.58 7.39
C LEU A 350 10.91 9.06 6.08
N VAL A 351 10.13 8.33 5.31
CA VAL A 351 10.54 7.85 3.97
C VAL A 351 10.37 8.96 2.94
N PHE A 352 11.44 9.28 2.25
CA PHE A 352 11.48 10.29 1.19
C PHE A 352 11.30 9.67 -0.18
N ASN A 353 10.28 10.13 -0.94
CA ASN A 353 10.03 9.64 -2.28
C ASN A 353 9.17 10.62 -3.11
N THR A 354 8.71 10.17 -4.28
CA THR A 354 7.89 10.92 -5.23
C THR A 354 6.55 11.34 -4.61
N VAL A 355 6.17 12.58 -4.81
CA VAL A 355 4.86 13.16 -4.44
C VAL A 355 4.44 14.15 -5.52
N PHE A 356 3.39 14.90 -5.28
CA PHE A 356 3.04 16.09 -6.04
C PHE A 356 2.36 17.13 -5.14
N SER A 357 2.41 18.39 -5.53
CA SER A 357 1.59 19.46 -4.99
C SER A 357 0.44 19.79 -5.94
N VAL A 358 -0.57 20.49 -5.45
CA VAL A 358 -1.64 21.05 -6.31
C VAL A 358 -1.49 22.55 -6.32
N GLU A 359 -1.18 23.11 -7.46
CA GLU A 359 -1.12 24.55 -7.67
C GLU A 359 -2.41 25.00 -8.40
N THR A 360 -2.94 26.14 -7.98
CA THR A 360 -4.13 26.73 -8.61
C THR A 360 -3.73 28.11 -9.16
N ASP A 361 -3.93 28.32 -10.44
CA ASP A 361 -3.62 29.55 -11.11
C ASP A 361 -4.65 30.69 -10.82
N GLU A 362 -4.41 31.88 -11.38
CA GLU A 362 -5.29 33.04 -11.21
C GLU A 362 -6.67 32.86 -11.85
N ASP A 363 -6.81 31.95 -12.80
CA ASP A 363 -8.06 31.61 -13.49
C ASP A 363 -8.87 30.52 -12.77
N GLY A 364 -8.27 29.91 -11.70
CA GLY A 364 -8.89 28.87 -10.86
C GLY A 364 -8.70 27.45 -11.43
N GLU A 365 -7.84 27.27 -12.43
CA GLU A 365 -7.45 25.95 -12.91
C GLU A 365 -6.38 25.38 -11.99
N SER A 366 -6.51 24.08 -11.64
CA SER A 366 -5.59 23.39 -10.75
C SER A 366 -4.75 22.40 -11.53
N GLU A 367 -3.44 22.39 -11.28
CA GLU A 367 -2.46 21.49 -11.87
C GLU A 367 -1.74 20.71 -10.77
N GLN A 368 -1.45 19.42 -11.03
CA GLN A 368 -0.61 18.58 -10.16
C GLN A 368 0.84 18.74 -10.58
N VAL A 369 1.65 19.30 -9.69
CA VAL A 369 3.07 19.60 -9.93
C VAL A 369 3.93 18.52 -9.28
N PRO A 370 4.71 17.74 -10.06
CA PRO A 370 5.57 16.70 -9.53
C PRO A 370 6.58 17.22 -8.51
N GLY A 371 6.85 16.45 -7.48
CA GLY A 371 7.79 16.80 -6.43
C GLY A 371 8.25 15.61 -5.60
N TYR A 372 8.99 15.89 -4.56
CA TYR A 372 9.49 14.90 -3.60
C TYR A 372 9.08 15.30 -2.19
N GLY A 373 8.79 14.30 -1.35
CA GLY A 373 8.32 14.56 0.01
C GLY A 373 8.51 13.37 0.94
N TRP A 374 8.22 13.61 2.20
CA TRP A 374 8.39 12.67 3.30
C TRP A 374 7.05 12.17 3.80
N LYS A 375 6.91 10.86 3.91
CA LYS A 375 5.74 10.21 4.50
C LYS A 375 6.16 9.09 5.45
N ALA A 376 5.29 8.75 6.40
CA ALA A 376 5.46 7.59 7.24
C ALA A 376 4.20 6.72 7.23
N GLY A 377 4.38 5.44 7.50
CA GLY A 377 3.29 4.47 7.59
C GLY A 377 3.73 3.06 7.24
N THR A 378 2.97 2.09 7.66
CA THR A 378 3.07 0.73 7.12
C THR A 378 2.83 0.73 5.61
N SER A 379 2.17 1.79 5.09
CA SER A 379 1.99 2.10 3.68
C SER A 379 3.31 2.38 2.94
N MET A 380 4.37 2.82 3.63
CA MET A 380 5.71 3.05 3.08
C MET A 380 6.61 1.83 3.27
N ALA A 381 6.34 1.01 4.29
CA ALA A 381 7.04 -0.24 4.53
C ALA A 381 6.66 -1.33 3.51
N ALA A 382 5.38 -1.49 3.21
CA ALA A 382 4.87 -2.49 2.26
C ALA A 382 5.51 -2.37 0.86
N PRO A 383 5.61 -1.19 0.22
CA PRO A 383 6.22 -1.07 -1.11
C PRO A 383 7.73 -1.38 -1.13
N ASN A 384 8.47 -1.21 -0.03
CA ASN A 384 9.84 -1.70 0.08
C ASN A 384 9.90 -3.23 -0.03
N VAL A 385 8.98 -3.95 0.64
CA VAL A 385 8.86 -5.40 0.52
C VAL A 385 8.37 -5.82 -0.86
N ALA A 386 7.45 -5.07 -1.48
CA ALA A 386 6.96 -5.36 -2.82
C ALA A 386 8.06 -5.22 -3.88
N GLY A 387 8.87 -4.17 -3.80
CA GLY A 387 10.05 -4.00 -4.65
C GLY A 387 11.08 -5.12 -4.43
N ALA A 388 11.39 -5.47 -3.17
CA ALA A 388 12.27 -6.59 -2.86
C ALA A 388 11.74 -7.93 -3.42
N ALA A 389 10.43 -8.16 -3.37
CA ALA A 389 9.80 -9.32 -3.98
C ALA A 389 9.98 -9.34 -5.52
N ALA A 390 9.88 -8.17 -6.17
CA ALA A 390 10.15 -8.04 -7.60
C ALA A 390 11.62 -8.35 -7.92
N LEU A 391 12.58 -7.87 -7.12
CA LEU A 391 14.00 -8.20 -7.29
C LEU A 391 14.25 -9.71 -7.15
N VAL A 392 13.68 -10.35 -6.10
CA VAL A 392 13.79 -11.81 -5.91
C VAL A 392 13.21 -12.58 -7.09
N LYS A 393 12.05 -12.14 -7.59
CA LYS A 393 11.40 -12.76 -8.77
C LYS A 393 12.21 -12.56 -10.03
N SER A 394 12.78 -11.38 -10.25
CA SER A 394 13.66 -11.08 -11.39
C SER A 394 14.92 -11.96 -11.38
N ALA A 395 15.57 -12.11 -10.22
CA ALA A 395 16.72 -13.00 -10.07
C ALA A 395 16.36 -14.48 -10.20
N ASN A 396 15.10 -14.87 -9.90
CA ASN A 396 14.60 -16.24 -9.91
C ASN A 396 13.26 -16.34 -10.67
N PRO A 397 13.26 -16.24 -12.01
CA PRO A 397 12.02 -16.15 -12.81
C PRO A 397 11.06 -17.34 -12.65
N ASP A 398 11.58 -18.50 -12.27
CA ASP A 398 10.78 -19.72 -12.07
C ASP A 398 10.08 -19.79 -10.69
N TYR A 399 10.37 -18.85 -9.78
CA TYR A 399 9.71 -18.83 -8.47
C TYR A 399 8.25 -18.41 -8.61
N ASN A 400 7.36 -19.15 -7.96
CA ASN A 400 5.97 -18.71 -7.73
C ASN A 400 5.89 -17.80 -6.49
N ALA A 401 4.73 -17.18 -6.26
CA ALA A 401 4.49 -16.26 -5.15
C ALA A 401 4.97 -16.80 -3.79
N ASN A 402 4.66 -18.07 -3.47
CA ASN A 402 5.06 -18.68 -2.20
C ASN A 402 6.58 -18.90 -2.09
N GLN A 403 7.28 -19.11 -3.19
CA GLN A 403 8.74 -19.27 -3.20
C GLN A 403 9.43 -17.92 -3.04
N VAL A 404 8.87 -16.85 -3.63
CA VAL A 404 9.32 -15.46 -3.41
C VAL A 404 9.14 -15.08 -1.93
N GLU A 405 7.95 -15.28 -1.37
CA GLU A 405 7.69 -15.06 0.06
C GLU A 405 8.68 -15.84 0.94
N ALA A 406 8.89 -17.11 0.63
CA ALA A 406 9.80 -17.95 1.41
C ALA A 406 11.27 -17.50 1.30
N ALA A 407 11.70 -16.90 0.19
CA ALA A 407 13.03 -16.32 0.05
C ALA A 407 13.20 -15.10 0.96
N LEU A 408 12.26 -14.15 0.91
CA LEU A 408 12.23 -12.97 1.77
C LEU A 408 12.25 -13.37 3.26
N LYS A 409 11.39 -14.32 3.66
CA LYS A 409 11.31 -14.77 5.06
C LYS A 409 12.53 -15.51 5.56
N ARG A 410 13.27 -16.19 4.67
CA ARG A 410 14.51 -16.91 5.06
C ARG A 410 15.68 -15.96 5.27
N ALA A 411 15.72 -14.87 4.52
CA ALA A 411 16.76 -13.86 4.62
C ALA A 411 16.55 -12.90 5.80
N ALA A 412 15.30 -12.75 6.24
CA ALA A 412 14.94 -11.85 7.31
C ALA A 412 15.37 -12.36 8.68
N GLU A 413 15.86 -11.45 9.53
CA GLU A 413 16.27 -11.74 10.91
C GLU A 413 15.56 -10.78 11.87
N VAL A 414 15.15 -11.28 13.03
CA VAL A 414 14.59 -10.43 14.10
C VAL A 414 15.76 -9.79 14.82
N PRO A 415 15.84 -8.44 14.91
CA PRO A 415 16.91 -7.78 15.64
C PRO A 415 16.94 -8.15 17.12
N ASP A 416 18.12 -8.27 17.71
CA ASP A 416 18.33 -8.85 19.06
C ASP A 416 17.53 -8.15 20.18
N ASP A 417 17.28 -6.85 20.05
CA ASP A 417 16.63 -6.03 21.07
C ASP A 417 15.09 -6.06 21.01
N TYR A 418 14.51 -6.76 20.01
CA TYR A 418 13.06 -6.73 19.74
C TYR A 418 12.43 -8.12 19.67
N GLY A 419 11.12 -8.16 19.80
CA GLY A 419 10.33 -9.40 19.76
C GLY A 419 9.69 -9.64 18.40
N LYS A 420 9.36 -10.92 18.13
CA LYS A 420 8.73 -11.36 16.88
C LYS A 420 7.37 -10.72 16.61
N GLU A 421 6.74 -10.13 17.63
CA GLU A 421 5.44 -9.48 17.47
C GLU A 421 5.45 -8.32 16.47
N TYR A 422 6.59 -7.64 16.32
CA TYR A 422 6.75 -6.54 15.35
C TYR A 422 7.32 -7.01 13.99
N TYR A 423 7.98 -8.16 13.95
CA TYR A 423 8.79 -8.56 12.78
C TYR A 423 8.30 -9.84 12.10
N GLY A 424 7.44 -10.64 12.73
CA GLY A 424 7.07 -11.94 12.17
C GLY A 424 8.28 -12.84 11.89
N ALA A 425 8.69 -12.97 10.64
CA ALA A 425 9.90 -13.70 10.23
C ALA A 425 11.18 -12.90 10.51
N GLY A 426 11.15 -11.59 10.40
CA GLY A 426 12.28 -10.71 10.62
C GLY A 426 12.17 -9.36 9.91
N TYR A 427 13.20 -8.57 10.04
CA TYR A 427 13.44 -7.35 9.28
C TYR A 427 13.87 -7.69 7.84
N LEU A 428 13.39 -6.94 6.86
CA LEU A 428 13.65 -7.16 5.45
C LEU A 428 15.16 -7.10 5.15
N ASN A 429 15.71 -8.16 4.56
CA ASN A 429 17.08 -8.21 4.06
C ASN A 429 17.04 -8.56 2.57
N VAL A 430 17.21 -7.55 1.73
CA VAL A 430 17.06 -7.69 0.28
C VAL A 430 18.23 -8.46 -0.33
N VAL A 431 19.45 -8.16 0.11
CA VAL A 431 20.66 -8.74 -0.47
C VAL A 431 20.73 -10.25 -0.22
N ASP A 432 20.42 -10.71 0.98
CA ASP A 432 20.45 -12.13 1.33
C ASP A 432 19.25 -12.91 0.76
N ALA A 433 18.19 -12.21 0.30
CA ALA A 433 17.06 -12.83 -0.36
C ALA A 433 17.29 -13.15 -1.84
N LEU A 434 18.23 -12.47 -2.51
CA LEU A 434 18.59 -12.66 -3.91
C LEU A 434 19.48 -13.88 -4.11
#